data_6a6c47ce451d0d271307554bcd01214d
#
_entry.id   6a6c47ce451d0d271307554bcd01214d
#
_cell.length_a   1.000
_cell.length_b   1.000
_cell.length_c   1.000
_cell.angle_alpha   90.00
_cell.angle_beta   90.00
_cell.angle_gamma   90.00
#
_symmetry.space_group_name_H-M   'P 1'
#
loop_
_entity.id
_entity.type
_entity.pdbx_description
1 polymer ?
#
loop_
_entity_poly.entity_id
_entity_poly.type
_entity_poly.pdbx_seq_one_letter_code
_entity_poly.pdbx_strand_id
1 'polypeptide(L)'
;MRLRIATVALATITTMAWMQAAAEDGGALYKTKCAMCHGDQGQGKPSMGPKLAGTSKSVVEVLTKGGEAKAPHIKPNSTLTPAQASAVAAYVKTLK
;
A
#
# COMPACT_ATOMS: atom_id res chain seq x y z
N MET A 1 12.96 52.52 -21.47
CA MET A 1 12.72 52.01 -21.11
C MET A 1 12.59 50.85 -21.09
N ARG A 2 12.60 50.26 -20.92
CA ARG A 2 12.46 49.28 -20.91
C ARG A 2 12.05 48.33 -20.19
N LEU A 3 11.88 47.56 -20.07
CA LEU A 3 11.41 46.76 -19.38
C LEU A 3 11.57 45.59 -19.33
N ARG A 4 11.66 44.95 -18.96
CA ARG A 4 11.81 43.97 -18.77
C ARG A 4 11.18 43.05 -18.27
N ILE A 5 10.87 42.33 -18.06
CA ILE A 5 10.19 41.54 -17.73
C ILE A 5 10.45 40.40 -17.38
N ALA A 6 10.38 39.84 -16.70
CA ALA A 6 10.63 38.91 -16.19
C ALA A 6 10.08 37.83 -16.33
N THR A 7 9.95 37.24 -16.44
CA THR A 7 9.60 36.23 -16.68
C THR A 7 9.46 35.22 -15.93
N VAL A 8 9.14 34.72 -15.48
CA VAL A 8 8.84 33.83 -14.80
C VAL A 8 8.85 32.61 -14.97
N ALA A 9 8.92 32.00 -14.86
CA ALA A 9 9.01 30.84 -15.07
C ALA A 9 8.48 29.96 -14.23
N LEU A 10 8.38 29.27 -14.00
CA LEU A 10 7.88 28.50 -13.21
C LEU A 10 7.81 27.24 -13.30
N ALA A 11 7.45 26.72 -13.18
CA ALA A 11 7.37 25.54 -13.37
C ALA A 11 7.68 24.66 -12.50
N THR A 12 7.57 24.20 -12.03
CA THR A 12 7.98 23.45 -11.14
C THR A 12 7.11 22.55 -10.56
N ILE A 13 6.06 22.40 -10.75
CA ILE A 13 5.20 21.53 -10.25
C ILE A 13 5.29 20.17 -10.67
N THR A 14 5.92 19.78 -11.61
CA THR A 14 5.91 18.43 -12.11
C THR A 14 6.46 17.42 -11.13
N THR A 15 7.32 17.81 -10.23
CA THR A 15 7.89 16.84 -9.33
C THR A 15 6.89 16.18 -8.42
N MET A 16 5.87 16.90 -8.04
CA MET A 16 4.88 16.29 -7.17
C MET A 16 4.07 15.22 -7.86
N ALA A 17 3.82 15.39 -9.13
CA ALA A 17 3.11 14.37 -9.88
C ALA A 17 3.88 13.08 -9.94
N TRP A 18 5.19 13.15 -10.03
CA TRP A 18 6.00 11.96 -10.04
C TRP A 18 5.88 11.19 -8.74
N MET A 19 5.89 11.88 -7.62
CA MET A 19 5.77 11.22 -6.34
C MET A 19 4.42 10.54 -6.20
N GLN A 20 3.37 11.18 -6.69
CA GLN A 20 2.06 10.56 -6.63
C GLN A 20 1.96 9.35 -7.54
N ALA A 21 2.58 9.41 -8.70
CA ALA A 21 2.54 8.29 -9.60
C ALA A 21 3.30 7.10 -9.05
N ALA A 22 4.31 7.35 -8.24
CA ALA A 22 5.09 6.26 -7.65
C ALA A 22 4.38 5.63 -6.46
N ALA A 23 3.42 6.33 -5.88
CA ALA A 23 2.70 5.81 -4.73
C ALA A 23 1.66 4.82 -5.21
N GLU A 24 1.83 3.57 -4.86
CA GLU A 24 0.90 2.53 -5.25
C GLU A 24 -0.41 2.71 -4.52
N ASP A 25 -1.48 2.36 -5.19
CA ASP A 25 -2.79 2.36 -4.55
C ASP A 25 -2.92 1.11 -3.68
N GLY A 26 -2.88 1.29 -2.39
CA GLY A 26 -2.96 0.18 -1.45
C GLY A 26 -4.26 -0.61 -1.59
N GLY A 27 -5.36 0.07 -1.90
CA GLY A 27 -6.63 -0.61 -2.10
C GLY A 27 -6.60 -1.52 -3.31
N ALA A 28 -6.02 -1.06 -4.41
CA ALA A 28 -5.91 -1.89 -5.61
C ALA A 28 -4.99 -3.08 -5.37
N LEU A 29 -3.88 -2.86 -4.70
CA LEU A 29 -2.97 -3.94 -4.34
C LEU A 29 -3.65 -4.95 -3.43
N TYR A 30 -4.41 -4.47 -2.45
CA TYR A 30 -5.14 -5.36 -1.56
C TYR A 30 -6.10 -6.24 -2.36
N LYS A 31 -6.86 -5.65 -3.26
CA LYS A 31 -7.84 -6.41 -4.02
C LYS A 31 -7.21 -7.48 -4.89
N THR A 32 -6.06 -7.20 -5.47
CA THR A 32 -5.44 -8.18 -6.36
C THR A 32 -4.60 -9.21 -5.63
N LYS A 33 -4.07 -8.88 -4.46
CA LYS A 33 -3.12 -9.78 -3.80
C LYS A 33 -3.59 -10.33 -2.47
N CYS A 34 -4.55 -9.71 -1.84
CA CYS A 34 -4.93 -10.08 -0.48
C CYS A 34 -6.37 -10.54 -0.37
N ALA A 35 -7.27 -9.94 -1.13
CA ALA A 35 -8.69 -10.19 -0.97
C ALA A 35 -9.11 -11.62 -1.23
N MET A 36 -8.38 -12.33 -2.07
CA MET A 36 -8.72 -13.72 -2.37
C MET A 36 -8.80 -14.55 -1.08
N CYS A 37 -7.89 -14.30 -0.15
CA CYS A 37 -7.85 -15.06 1.10
C CYS A 37 -8.50 -14.31 2.25
N HIS A 38 -8.43 -12.99 2.26
CA HIS A 38 -8.88 -12.20 3.40
C HIS A 38 -10.23 -11.53 3.21
N GLY A 39 -10.80 -11.61 2.01
CA GLY A 39 -12.07 -10.97 1.70
C GLY A 39 -11.89 -9.54 1.25
N ASP A 40 -12.85 -9.04 0.46
CA ASP A 40 -12.78 -7.70 -0.11
C ASP A 40 -12.77 -6.61 0.95
N GLN A 41 -13.39 -6.85 2.08
CA GLN A 41 -13.45 -5.90 3.19
C GLN A 41 -12.55 -6.31 4.35
N GLY A 42 -11.66 -7.27 4.14
CA GLY A 42 -10.82 -7.77 5.21
C GLY A 42 -11.58 -8.57 6.25
N GLN A 43 -12.74 -9.09 5.88
CA GLN A 43 -13.57 -9.84 6.83
C GLN A 43 -13.07 -11.24 7.11
N GLY A 44 -12.11 -11.71 6.34
CA GLY A 44 -11.61 -13.07 6.44
C GLY A 44 -12.46 -14.05 5.68
N LYS A 45 -11.88 -15.20 5.39
CA LYS A 45 -12.60 -16.31 4.75
C LYS A 45 -12.24 -17.60 5.45
N PRO A 46 -13.21 -18.46 5.74
CA PRO A 46 -12.91 -19.72 6.41
C PRO A 46 -11.88 -20.53 5.62
N SER A 47 -10.90 -21.06 6.31
CA SER A 47 -9.86 -21.91 5.75
C SER A 47 -8.92 -21.21 4.77
N MET A 48 -9.08 -19.91 4.52
CA MET A 48 -8.24 -19.19 3.58
C MET A 48 -7.41 -18.11 4.24
N GLY A 49 -8.01 -17.26 5.04
CA GLY A 49 -7.27 -16.22 5.71
C GLY A 49 -8.08 -15.58 6.82
N PRO A 50 -7.39 -15.08 7.84
CA PRO A 50 -8.06 -14.46 8.97
C PRO A 50 -8.58 -13.08 8.63
N LYS A 51 -9.42 -12.58 9.52
CA LYS A 51 -9.93 -11.23 9.43
C LYS A 51 -8.80 -10.24 9.58
N LEU A 52 -8.74 -9.27 8.71
CA LEU A 52 -7.77 -8.18 8.80
C LEU A 52 -8.40 -6.88 9.26
N ALA A 53 -9.69 -6.70 9.03
CA ALA A 53 -10.36 -5.49 9.47
C ALA A 53 -10.26 -5.38 10.98
N GLY A 54 -9.75 -4.24 11.45
CA GLY A 54 -9.57 -4.02 12.88
C GLY A 54 -8.39 -4.74 13.51
N THR A 55 -7.52 -5.35 12.71
CA THR A 55 -6.37 -6.07 13.27
C THR A 55 -5.42 -5.14 14.00
N SER A 56 -4.85 -5.63 15.11
CA SER A 56 -3.81 -4.91 15.82
C SER A 56 -2.42 -5.30 15.37
N LYS A 57 -2.30 -6.29 14.50
CA LYS A 57 -0.99 -6.71 13.99
C LYS A 57 -0.43 -5.68 13.02
N SER A 58 0.89 -5.60 12.97
CA SER A 58 1.55 -4.76 12.00
C SER A 58 1.57 -5.47 10.66
N VAL A 59 0.69 -5.04 9.76
CA VAL A 59 0.59 -5.66 8.44
C VAL A 59 1.90 -5.47 7.67
N VAL A 60 2.54 -4.31 7.82
CA VAL A 60 3.78 -4.06 7.10
C VAL A 60 4.88 -5.01 7.58
N GLU A 61 4.92 -5.33 8.86
CA GLU A 61 5.91 -6.29 9.34
C GLU A 61 5.64 -7.70 8.85
N VAL A 62 4.39 -8.12 8.84
CA VAL A 62 4.04 -9.43 8.33
C VAL A 62 4.45 -9.54 6.87
N LEU A 63 4.17 -8.51 6.08
CA LEU A 63 4.49 -8.56 4.65
C LEU A 63 5.98 -8.49 4.39
N THR A 64 6.72 -7.75 5.19
CA THR A 64 8.15 -7.55 4.92
C THR A 64 9.04 -8.56 5.64
N LYS A 65 8.59 -9.11 6.75
CA LYS A 65 9.40 -10.01 7.55
C LYS A 65 8.84 -11.42 7.63
N GLY A 66 7.56 -11.59 7.40
CA GLY A 66 6.92 -12.88 7.59
C GLY A 66 6.75 -13.19 9.07
N GLY A 67 6.94 -14.44 9.43
CA GLY A 67 6.92 -14.82 10.83
C GLY A 67 5.58 -15.34 11.33
N GLU A 68 4.60 -15.47 10.46
CA GLU A 68 3.32 -16.06 10.84
C GLU A 68 3.41 -17.57 10.83
N ALA A 69 2.48 -18.20 11.52
CA ALA A 69 2.49 -19.65 11.65
C ALA A 69 2.09 -20.37 10.36
N LYS A 70 1.35 -19.69 9.50
CA LYS A 70 0.81 -20.32 8.30
C LYS A 70 1.23 -19.59 7.03
N ALA A 71 1.41 -20.36 5.98
CA ALA A 71 1.68 -19.79 4.68
C ALA A 71 0.51 -18.91 4.22
N PRO A 72 0.75 -17.89 3.41
CA PRO A 72 2.04 -17.57 2.80
C PRO A 72 2.92 -16.65 3.65
N HIS A 73 2.47 -16.28 4.84
CA HIS A 73 3.16 -15.27 5.64
C HIS A 73 4.18 -15.81 6.62
N ILE A 74 4.58 -17.05 6.42
CA ILE A 74 5.73 -17.60 7.15
C ILE A 74 6.98 -16.84 6.72
N LYS A 75 7.08 -16.52 5.43
CA LYS A 75 8.21 -15.81 4.84
C LYS A 75 7.78 -14.43 4.39
N PRO A 76 8.74 -13.52 4.17
CA PRO A 76 8.42 -12.22 3.60
C PRO A 76 7.76 -12.36 2.24
N ASN A 77 6.87 -11.44 1.94
CA ASN A 77 6.20 -11.43 0.64
C ASN A 77 7.14 -10.79 -0.38
N SER A 78 7.65 -11.60 -1.31
CA SER A 78 8.61 -11.12 -2.29
C SER A 78 7.96 -10.41 -3.48
N THR A 79 6.65 -10.39 -3.55
CA THR A 79 5.96 -9.76 -4.68
C THR A 79 5.62 -8.29 -4.42
N LEU A 80 5.88 -7.80 -3.21
CA LEU A 80 5.62 -6.42 -2.84
C LEU A 80 6.91 -5.73 -2.46
N THR A 81 7.10 -4.52 -2.96
CA THR A 81 8.18 -3.68 -2.46
C THR A 81 7.81 -3.18 -1.07
N PRO A 82 8.79 -2.69 -0.29
CA PRO A 82 8.45 -2.10 1.01
C PRO A 82 7.43 -0.96 0.92
N ALA A 83 7.51 -0.14 -0.13
CA ALA A 83 6.54 0.94 -0.31
C ALA A 83 5.14 0.40 -0.57
N GLN A 84 5.05 -0.67 -1.36
CA GLN A 84 3.77 -1.31 -1.63
C GLN A 84 3.21 -1.96 -0.36
N ALA A 85 4.06 -2.60 0.42
CA ALA A 85 3.62 -3.20 1.68
C ALA A 85 3.08 -2.13 2.63
N SER A 86 3.74 -0.97 2.68
CA SER A 86 3.25 0.13 3.50
C SER A 86 1.90 0.65 3.00
N ALA A 87 1.73 0.73 1.69
CA ALA A 87 0.46 1.18 1.12
C ALA A 87 -0.67 0.23 1.45
N VAL A 88 -0.41 -1.08 1.34
CA VAL A 88 -1.40 -2.08 1.71
C VAL A 88 -1.74 -2.00 3.20
N ALA A 89 -0.72 -1.84 4.04
CA ALA A 89 -0.95 -1.74 5.47
C ALA A 89 -1.81 -0.53 5.81
N ALA A 90 -1.57 0.61 5.15
CA ALA A 90 -2.38 1.79 5.37
C ALA A 90 -3.83 1.56 4.94
N TYR A 91 -4.02 0.87 3.82
CA TYR A 91 -5.37 0.55 3.37
C TYR A 91 -6.10 -0.36 4.38
N VAL A 92 -5.40 -1.39 4.88
CA VAL A 92 -6.00 -2.32 5.84
C VAL A 92 -6.48 -1.59 7.09
N LYS A 93 -5.76 -0.55 7.50
CA LYS A 93 -6.18 0.22 8.68
C LYS A 93 -7.50 0.94 8.47
N THR A 94 -7.92 1.15 7.24
CA THR A 94 -9.21 1.78 6.97
C THR A 94 -10.37 0.81 7.00
N LEU A 95 -10.10 -0.48 7.04
CA LEU A 95 -11.14 -1.50 7.05
C LEU A 95 -11.69 -1.69 8.47
N LYS A 96 -12.99 -1.92 8.56
CA LYS A 96 -13.65 -2.04 9.87
C LYS A 96 -14.50 -3.29 9.96
#